data_4379a42faa18df2aa594cdff179bc5f1
#
_entry.id   4379a42faa18df2aa594cdff179bc5f1
#
_cell.length_a   1.000
_cell.length_b   1.000
_cell.length_c   1.000
_cell.angle_alpha   90.00
_cell.angle_beta   90.00
_cell.angle_gamma   90.00
#
_symmetry.space_group_name_H-M   'P 1'
#
loop_
_entity.id
_entity.type
_entity.pdbx_description
1 polymer ?
#
loop_
_entity_poly.entity_id
_entity_poly.type
_entity_poly.pdbx_seq_one_letter_code
_entity_poly.pdbx_strand_id
1 'polypeptide(L)'
;NLTPRLPFNIAAKNWRPGPHKASALARLFESITRRYLQGHEEGEGGLTAVELARNEAERAKEAIGADLRKGMNVLASVGSVAPFVGLLGTVVGIIGAFQGIASKGSGGLGAVSAGIAEALIETAFGLMVAIPAVLLFNYLTARVARLELNLARSAGELLDDMENQDGRSADISEVREKQAA
;
A
#
# COMPACT_ATOMS: atom_id res chain seq x y z
N ASN A 1 -15.10 36.30 16.00
CA ASN A 1 -15.06 34.82 16.00
C ASN A 1 -15.67 34.30 14.72
N LEU A 2 -14.88 34.31 13.63
CA LEU A 2 -15.24 33.75 12.34
C LEU A 2 -14.58 32.38 12.26
N THR A 3 -15.25 31.35 12.77
CA THR A 3 -14.90 29.97 12.44
C THR A 3 -15.19 29.76 10.95
N PRO A 4 -14.22 29.30 10.13
CA PRO A 4 -14.46 29.01 8.73
C PRO A 4 -15.57 27.93 8.66
N ARG A 5 -16.63 28.25 7.89
CA ARG A 5 -17.70 27.29 7.62
C ARG A 5 -17.16 26.31 6.57
N LEU A 6 -16.66 25.17 7.04
CA LEU A 6 -16.33 24.06 6.14
C LEU A 6 -17.62 23.61 5.40
N PRO A 7 -17.59 23.43 4.06
CA PRO A 7 -18.75 23.01 3.27
C PRO A 7 -19.22 21.60 3.61
N PHE A 8 -18.37 20.80 4.21
CA PHE A 8 -18.75 19.59 4.89
C PHE A 8 -19.03 19.93 6.35
N ASN A 9 -20.26 19.69 6.78
CA ASN A 9 -20.67 19.70 8.20
C ASN A 9 -19.97 18.53 8.92
N ILE A 10 -18.67 18.53 8.85
CA ILE A 10 -17.83 17.69 9.69
C ILE A 10 -17.81 18.46 11.02
N ALA A 11 -18.82 18.18 11.83
CA ALA A 11 -18.74 18.44 13.25
C ALA A 11 -17.55 17.62 13.77
N ALA A 12 -16.33 18.11 13.51
CA ALA A 12 -15.06 17.46 13.80
C ALA A 12 -14.90 17.18 15.32
N LYS A 13 -15.80 17.71 16.13
CA LYS A 13 -15.76 17.58 17.58
C LYS A 13 -16.25 16.25 18.12
N ASN A 14 -16.91 15.40 17.31
CA ASN A 14 -17.47 14.12 17.80
C ASN A 14 -17.36 12.94 16.80
N TRP A 15 -16.64 13.09 15.68
CA TRP A 15 -16.41 11.95 14.82
C TRP A 15 -15.38 11.03 15.48
N ARG A 16 -15.84 9.96 16.09
CA ARG A 16 -14.99 8.84 16.51
C ARG A 16 -15.07 7.79 15.40
N PRO A 17 -13.95 7.39 14.80
CA PRO A 17 -13.97 6.24 13.90
C PRO A 17 -14.54 5.06 14.68
N GLY A 18 -15.57 4.41 14.13
CA GLY A 18 -16.12 3.18 14.70
C GLY A 18 -15.01 2.12 14.83
N PRO A 19 -15.26 1.01 15.57
CA PRO A 19 -14.28 -0.03 15.85
C PRO A 19 -13.76 -0.76 14.58
N HIS A 20 -14.37 -0.52 13.45
CA HIS A 20 -13.86 -0.94 12.14
C HIS A 20 -12.75 0.02 11.72
N LYS A 21 -11.58 -0.52 11.40
CA LYS A 21 -10.42 0.22 10.89
C LYS A 21 -10.91 1.27 9.90
N ALA A 22 -10.72 2.54 10.22
CA ALA A 22 -11.12 3.66 9.36
C ALA A 22 -10.60 3.39 7.93
N SER A 23 -11.43 3.63 6.92
CA SER A 23 -11.00 3.44 5.52
C SER A 23 -9.73 4.26 5.26
N ALA A 24 -8.89 3.82 4.33
CA ALA A 24 -7.68 4.55 3.97
C ALA A 24 -7.98 6.03 3.66
N LEU A 25 -9.09 6.29 2.97
CA LEU A 25 -9.58 7.63 2.66
C LEU A 25 -9.93 8.44 3.91
N ALA A 26 -10.61 7.82 4.88
CA ALA A 26 -10.96 8.51 6.12
C ALA A 26 -9.73 8.88 6.95
N ARG A 27 -8.71 8.02 7.02
CA ARG A 27 -7.44 8.32 7.68
C ARG A 27 -6.71 9.48 6.99
N LEU A 28 -6.70 9.48 5.66
CA LEU A 28 -6.10 10.55 4.86
C LEU A 28 -6.78 11.89 5.14
N PHE A 29 -8.09 11.95 5.04
CA PHE A 29 -8.85 13.19 5.26
C PHE A 29 -8.73 13.71 6.69
N GLU A 30 -8.75 12.81 7.67
CA GLU A 30 -8.55 13.18 9.07
C GLU A 30 -7.19 13.84 9.30
N SER A 31 -6.10 13.27 8.76
CA SER A 31 -4.76 13.81 8.94
C SER A 31 -4.61 15.18 8.26
N ILE A 32 -5.09 15.34 7.02
CA ILE A 32 -5.04 16.59 6.27
C ILE A 32 -5.84 17.68 6.99
N THR A 33 -7.10 17.40 7.35
CA THR A 33 -7.98 18.38 8.00
C THR A 33 -7.44 18.80 9.36
N ARG A 34 -6.93 17.85 10.14
CA ARG A 34 -6.31 18.15 11.43
C ARG A 34 -5.13 19.11 11.28
N ARG A 35 -4.24 18.85 10.31
CA ARG A 35 -3.05 19.69 10.11
C ARG A 35 -3.41 21.08 9.57
N TYR A 36 -4.40 21.17 8.71
CA TYR A 36 -4.95 22.44 8.23
C TYR A 36 -5.50 23.30 9.37
N LEU A 37 -6.32 22.72 10.27
CA LEU A 37 -6.89 23.44 11.41
C LEU A 37 -5.81 23.89 12.39
N GLN A 38 -4.80 23.06 12.67
CA GLN A 38 -3.65 23.43 13.50
C GLN A 38 -2.87 24.60 12.89
N GLY A 39 -2.63 24.60 11.58
CA GLY A 39 -1.95 25.71 10.91
C GLY A 39 -2.69 27.06 11.03
N HIS A 40 -4.01 27.03 11.14
CA HIS A 40 -4.82 28.25 11.37
C HIS A 40 -4.80 28.73 12.84
N GLU A 41 -4.65 27.80 13.79
CA GLU A 41 -4.60 28.15 15.23
C GLU A 41 -3.23 28.64 15.66
N GLU A 42 -2.17 28.03 15.15
CA GLU A 42 -0.80 28.25 15.61
C GLU A 42 -0.10 29.44 14.94
N GLY A 43 -0.57 29.88 13.77
CA GLY A 43 -0.04 31.05 13.04
C GLY A 43 1.47 30.99 12.78
N GLU A 44 2.05 29.79 12.71
CA GLU A 44 3.48 29.58 12.84
C GLU A 44 4.29 29.70 11.57
N GLY A 45 5.31 30.55 11.63
CA GLY A 45 6.62 30.26 11.03
C GLY A 45 6.71 30.27 9.50
N GLY A 46 5.86 31.02 8.78
CA GLY A 46 6.10 31.32 7.37
C GLY A 46 5.47 30.34 6.35
N LEU A 47 4.89 29.22 6.77
CA LEU A 47 4.11 28.32 5.91
C LEU A 47 2.62 28.57 6.12
N THR A 48 1.86 28.57 5.01
CA THR A 48 0.40 28.68 5.07
C THR A 48 -0.23 27.39 5.60
N ALA A 49 -1.44 27.48 6.17
CA ALA A 49 -2.18 26.30 6.65
C ALA A 49 -2.38 25.27 5.52
N VAL A 50 -2.56 25.73 4.28
CA VAL A 50 -2.70 24.87 3.09
C VAL A 50 -1.38 24.14 2.77
N GLU A 51 -0.24 24.82 2.87
CA GLU A 51 1.07 24.19 2.66
C GLU A 51 1.36 23.11 3.70
N LEU A 52 1.01 23.36 4.96
CA LEU A 52 1.11 22.37 6.03
C LEU A 52 0.21 21.15 5.77
N ALA A 53 -1.03 21.39 5.33
CA ALA A 53 -1.98 20.35 4.96
C ALA A 53 -1.47 19.54 3.74
N ARG A 54 -0.86 20.19 2.75
CA ARG A 54 -0.28 19.55 1.56
C ARG A 54 0.88 18.63 1.94
N ASN A 55 1.79 19.09 2.79
CA ASN A 55 2.90 18.28 3.27
C ASN A 55 2.41 17.06 4.08
N GLU A 56 1.37 17.22 4.88
CA GLU A 56 0.76 16.12 5.61
C GLU A 56 0.05 15.14 4.69
N ALA A 57 -0.61 15.61 3.63
CA ALA A 57 -1.25 14.77 2.63
C ALA A 57 -0.24 13.82 1.97
N GLU A 58 0.94 14.32 1.60
CA GLU A 58 1.99 13.49 1.01
C GLU A 58 2.47 12.42 2.00
N ARG A 59 2.78 12.79 3.24
CA ARG A 59 3.20 11.85 4.29
C ARG A 59 2.15 10.78 4.57
N ALA A 60 0.89 11.19 4.67
CA ALA A 60 -0.23 10.28 4.93
C ALA A 60 -0.46 9.31 3.76
N LYS A 61 -0.34 9.76 2.52
CA LYS A 61 -0.42 8.90 1.32
C LYS A 61 0.70 7.85 1.31
N GLU A 62 1.94 8.28 1.59
CA GLU A 62 3.08 7.36 1.65
C GLU A 62 2.90 6.30 2.75
N ALA A 63 2.47 6.72 3.95
CA ALA A 63 2.23 5.81 5.06
C ALA A 63 1.12 4.79 4.75
N ILE A 64 0.01 5.24 4.15
CA ILE A 64 -1.08 4.37 3.72
C ILE A 64 -0.62 3.41 2.62
N GLY A 65 0.14 3.90 1.63
CA GLY A 65 0.70 3.08 0.57
C GLY A 65 1.63 1.98 1.10
N ALA A 66 2.49 2.32 2.06
CA ALA A 66 3.37 1.36 2.73
C ALA A 66 2.56 0.29 3.49
N ASP A 67 1.50 0.68 4.20
CA ASP A 67 0.59 -0.25 4.89
C ASP A 67 -0.12 -1.20 3.92
N LEU A 68 -0.58 -0.69 2.78
CA LEU A 68 -1.27 -1.48 1.75
C LEU A 68 -0.34 -2.51 1.09
N ARG A 69 0.94 -2.18 0.96
CA ARG A 69 1.96 -3.07 0.37
C ARG A 69 2.54 -4.07 1.37
N LYS A 70 2.19 -3.94 2.64
CA LYS A 70 2.70 -4.82 3.70
C LYS A 70 2.33 -6.28 3.41
N GLY A 71 3.32 -7.15 3.44
CA GLY A 71 3.15 -8.59 3.15
C GLY A 71 3.21 -8.95 1.67
N MET A 72 3.09 -8.02 0.73
CA MET A 72 3.21 -8.31 -0.70
C MET A 72 4.62 -8.79 -1.08
N ASN A 73 5.65 -8.29 -0.38
CA ASN A 73 7.04 -8.73 -0.59
C ASN A 73 7.22 -10.24 -0.33
N VAL A 74 6.50 -10.79 0.66
CA VAL A 74 6.53 -12.24 0.93
C VAL A 74 5.96 -13.00 -0.27
N LEU A 75 4.84 -12.52 -0.81
CA LEU A 75 4.20 -13.13 -1.97
C LEU A 75 5.09 -13.08 -3.21
N ALA A 76 5.77 -11.96 -3.43
CA ALA A 76 6.76 -11.80 -4.50
C ALA A 76 7.94 -12.77 -4.32
N SER A 77 8.46 -12.88 -3.09
CA SER A 77 9.58 -13.78 -2.76
C SER A 77 9.18 -15.26 -2.97
N VAL A 78 8.01 -15.65 -2.49
CA VAL A 78 7.51 -17.02 -2.71
C VAL A 78 7.35 -17.32 -4.19
N GLY A 79 6.74 -16.39 -4.95
CA GLY A 79 6.56 -16.56 -6.40
C GLY A 79 7.87 -16.70 -7.17
N SER A 80 8.91 -15.98 -6.76
CA SER A 80 10.22 -16.01 -7.43
C SER A 80 11.11 -17.18 -6.97
N VAL A 81 11.04 -17.59 -5.71
CA VAL A 81 11.95 -18.59 -5.12
C VAL A 81 11.39 -20.03 -5.24
N ALA A 82 10.06 -20.19 -5.14
CA ALA A 82 9.47 -21.55 -5.13
C ALA A 82 9.84 -22.43 -6.34
N PRO A 83 9.96 -21.92 -7.59
CA PRO A 83 10.41 -22.73 -8.72
C PRO A 83 11.85 -23.25 -8.53
N PHE A 84 12.72 -22.42 -7.93
CA PHE A 84 14.12 -22.83 -7.68
C PHE A 84 14.21 -23.87 -6.57
N VAL A 85 13.31 -23.81 -5.57
CA VAL A 85 13.21 -24.85 -4.53
C VAL A 85 12.78 -26.18 -5.19
N GLY A 86 11.79 -26.13 -6.09
CA GLY A 86 11.40 -27.31 -6.86
C GLY A 86 12.52 -27.86 -7.74
N LEU A 87 13.29 -26.99 -8.42
CA LEU A 87 14.45 -27.38 -9.19
C LEU A 87 15.55 -28.00 -8.31
N LEU A 88 15.79 -27.45 -7.12
CA LEU A 88 16.73 -28.02 -6.17
C LEU A 88 16.29 -29.46 -5.78
N GLY A 89 15.00 -29.69 -5.57
CA GLY A 89 14.44 -31.01 -5.33
C GLY A 89 14.79 -31.98 -6.44
N THR A 90 14.65 -31.62 -7.73
CA THR A 90 15.03 -32.49 -8.81
C THR A 90 16.52 -32.85 -8.80
N VAL A 91 17.39 -31.90 -8.49
CA VAL A 91 18.83 -32.16 -8.40
C VAL A 91 19.12 -33.18 -7.30
N VAL A 92 18.56 -32.98 -6.10
CA VAL A 92 18.75 -33.88 -4.95
C VAL A 92 18.16 -35.26 -5.23
N GLY A 93 16.95 -35.34 -5.80
CA GLY A 93 16.28 -36.57 -6.15
C GLY A 93 17.06 -37.40 -7.18
N ILE A 94 17.60 -36.76 -8.21
CA ILE A 94 18.43 -37.44 -9.24
C ILE A 94 19.74 -37.94 -8.61
N ILE A 95 20.40 -37.14 -7.77
CA ILE A 95 21.61 -37.59 -7.02
C ILE A 95 21.29 -38.82 -6.18
N GLY A 96 20.18 -38.84 -5.44
CA GLY A 96 19.74 -39.95 -4.63
C GLY A 96 19.46 -41.20 -5.46
N ALA A 97 18.84 -41.07 -6.63
CA ALA A 97 18.60 -42.16 -7.55
C ALA A 97 19.91 -42.82 -8.02
N PHE A 98 20.91 -42.04 -8.40
CA PHE A 98 22.23 -42.56 -8.81
C PHE A 98 23.02 -43.21 -7.65
N GLN A 99 22.96 -42.62 -6.47
CA GLN A 99 23.57 -43.20 -5.26
C GLN A 99 22.95 -44.57 -4.91
N GLY A 100 21.61 -44.68 -5.07
CA GLY A 100 20.92 -45.96 -4.86
C GLY A 100 21.40 -47.07 -5.79
N ILE A 101 21.74 -46.79 -7.05
CA ILE A 101 22.32 -47.76 -7.99
C ILE A 101 23.73 -48.14 -7.58
N ALA A 102 24.56 -47.13 -7.27
CA ALA A 102 25.94 -47.37 -6.89
C ALA A 102 26.09 -48.27 -5.65
N SER A 103 25.18 -48.14 -4.69
CA SER A 103 25.22 -48.89 -3.42
C SER A 103 24.66 -50.30 -3.53
N LYS A 104 23.68 -50.53 -4.39
CA LYS A 104 22.95 -51.84 -4.46
C LYS A 104 23.40 -52.76 -5.61
N GLY A 105 24.28 -52.28 -6.52
CA GLY A 105 24.89 -53.08 -7.59
C GLY A 105 23.93 -53.61 -8.67
N SER A 106 22.62 -53.51 -8.50
CA SER A 106 21.60 -54.11 -9.38
C SER A 106 20.32 -53.28 -9.48
N GLY A 107 20.39 -51.97 -9.20
CA GLY A 107 19.27 -51.08 -9.38
C GLY A 107 19.05 -50.75 -10.86
N GLY A 108 18.46 -51.66 -11.59
CA GLY A 108 18.21 -51.50 -13.03
C GLY A 108 17.45 -50.21 -13.36
N LEU A 109 17.24 -49.98 -14.66
CA LEU A 109 16.55 -48.81 -15.25
C LEU A 109 15.28 -48.39 -14.48
N GLY A 110 14.59 -49.32 -13.81
CA GLY A 110 13.40 -49.09 -13.01
C GLY A 110 13.65 -48.20 -11.75
N ALA A 111 14.76 -48.41 -11.04
CA ALA A 111 15.07 -47.61 -9.85
C ALA A 111 15.44 -46.17 -10.21
N VAL A 112 16.14 -45.98 -11.32
CA VAL A 112 16.46 -44.67 -11.87
C VAL A 112 15.19 -43.93 -12.30
N SER A 113 14.31 -44.60 -13.03
CA SER A 113 13.06 -44.05 -13.49
C SER A 113 12.15 -43.60 -12.35
N ALA A 114 12.10 -44.42 -11.25
CA ALA A 114 11.32 -44.05 -10.08
C ALA A 114 11.88 -42.78 -9.38
N GLY A 115 13.20 -42.68 -9.19
CA GLY A 115 13.82 -41.50 -8.57
C GLY A 115 13.69 -40.24 -9.41
N ILE A 116 13.77 -40.35 -10.75
CA ILE A 116 13.52 -39.22 -11.65
C ILE A 116 12.06 -38.80 -11.59
N ALA A 117 11.12 -39.74 -11.57
CA ALA A 117 9.70 -39.45 -11.46
C ALA A 117 9.37 -38.69 -10.18
N GLU A 118 9.93 -39.13 -9.05
CA GLU A 118 9.79 -38.46 -7.75
C GLU A 118 10.36 -37.03 -7.80
N ALA A 119 11.55 -36.84 -8.36
CA ALA A 119 12.19 -35.57 -8.54
C ALA A 119 11.34 -34.59 -9.37
N LEU A 120 10.72 -35.05 -10.46
CA LEU A 120 9.84 -34.23 -11.30
C LEU A 120 8.58 -33.78 -10.54
N ILE A 121 8.06 -34.61 -9.62
CA ILE A 121 6.93 -34.23 -8.76
C ILE A 121 7.31 -33.05 -7.84
N GLU A 122 8.52 -33.04 -7.30
CA GLU A 122 9.01 -31.95 -6.46
C GLU A 122 9.04 -30.62 -7.22
N THR A 123 9.50 -30.62 -8.47
CA THR A 123 9.42 -29.42 -9.31
C THR A 123 7.99 -29.02 -9.59
N ALA A 124 7.09 -29.96 -9.85
CA ALA A 124 5.66 -29.63 -10.04
C ALA A 124 5.05 -28.94 -8.80
N PHE A 125 5.40 -29.36 -7.59
CA PHE A 125 5.00 -28.68 -6.36
C PHE A 125 5.57 -27.27 -6.25
N GLY A 126 6.83 -27.07 -6.60
CA GLY A 126 7.44 -25.73 -6.63
C GLY A 126 6.67 -24.78 -7.54
N LEU A 127 6.31 -25.26 -8.75
CA LEU A 127 5.51 -24.47 -9.71
C LEU A 127 4.07 -24.27 -9.25
N MET A 128 3.47 -25.27 -8.61
CA MET A 128 2.11 -25.19 -8.07
C MET A 128 1.98 -24.12 -7.00
N VAL A 129 3.02 -23.84 -6.24
CA VAL A 129 3.07 -22.75 -5.25
C VAL A 129 3.41 -21.41 -5.92
N ALA A 130 4.36 -21.40 -6.85
CA ALA A 130 4.83 -20.18 -7.48
C ALA A 130 3.76 -19.47 -8.33
N ILE A 131 3.02 -20.24 -9.13
CA ILE A 131 2.06 -19.67 -10.08
C ILE A 131 0.96 -18.86 -9.36
N PRO A 132 0.25 -19.41 -8.36
CA PRO A 132 -0.74 -18.62 -7.62
C PRO A 132 -0.13 -17.42 -6.89
N ALA A 133 1.09 -17.58 -6.33
CA ALA A 133 1.76 -16.49 -5.63
C ALA A 133 2.03 -15.29 -6.56
N VAL A 134 2.55 -15.54 -7.77
CA VAL A 134 2.79 -14.49 -8.78
C VAL A 134 1.49 -13.86 -9.24
N LEU A 135 0.45 -14.65 -9.52
CA LEU A 135 -0.84 -14.14 -9.96
C LEU A 135 -1.47 -13.24 -8.89
N LEU A 136 -1.46 -13.66 -7.63
CA LEU A 136 -1.98 -12.87 -6.51
C LEU A 136 -1.16 -11.60 -6.29
N PHE A 137 0.17 -11.68 -6.37
CA PHE A 137 1.05 -10.52 -6.26
C PHE A 137 0.70 -9.48 -7.33
N ASN A 138 0.60 -9.88 -8.59
CA ASN A 138 0.26 -8.97 -9.70
C ASN A 138 -1.14 -8.37 -9.55
N TYR A 139 -2.12 -9.16 -9.15
CA TYR A 139 -3.47 -8.69 -8.91
C TYR A 139 -3.52 -7.66 -7.77
N LEU A 140 -2.88 -7.96 -6.63
CA LEU A 140 -2.84 -7.05 -5.49
C LEU A 140 -2.08 -5.76 -5.82
N THR A 141 -0.95 -5.85 -6.52
CA THR A 141 -0.18 -4.68 -6.97
C THR A 141 -1.04 -3.73 -7.81
N ALA A 142 -1.78 -4.26 -8.77
CA ALA A 142 -2.69 -3.46 -9.59
C ALA A 142 -3.83 -2.83 -8.78
N ARG A 143 -4.34 -3.52 -7.76
CA ARG A 143 -5.38 -2.98 -6.85
C ARG A 143 -4.85 -1.89 -5.96
N VAL A 144 -3.66 -2.07 -5.38
CA VAL A 144 -3.01 -1.06 -4.53
C VAL A 144 -2.72 0.20 -5.35
N ALA A 145 -2.16 0.08 -6.55
CA ALA A 145 -1.88 1.22 -7.42
C ALA A 145 -3.14 2.05 -7.74
N ARG A 146 -4.28 1.39 -7.99
CA ARG A 146 -5.56 2.08 -8.20
C ARG A 146 -6.04 2.80 -6.94
N LEU A 147 -5.87 2.21 -5.76
CA LEU A 147 -6.23 2.84 -4.50
C LEU A 147 -5.36 4.07 -4.22
N GLU A 148 -4.05 3.97 -4.44
CA GLU A 148 -3.11 5.09 -4.30
C GLU A 148 -3.47 6.25 -5.24
N LEU A 149 -3.84 5.96 -6.49
CA LEU A 149 -4.30 6.98 -7.43
C LEU A 149 -5.59 7.67 -6.96
N ASN A 150 -6.57 6.91 -6.46
CA ASN A 150 -7.82 7.47 -5.94
C ASN A 150 -7.56 8.33 -4.70
N LEU A 151 -6.69 7.89 -3.79
CA LEU A 151 -6.29 8.67 -2.62
C LEU A 151 -5.61 10.00 -3.03
N ALA A 152 -4.73 9.95 -4.03
CA ALA A 152 -4.06 11.14 -4.54
C ALA A 152 -5.04 12.14 -5.14
N ARG A 153 -6.03 11.68 -5.92
CA ARG A 153 -7.08 12.54 -6.48
C ARG A 153 -7.93 13.18 -5.40
N SER A 154 -8.43 12.37 -4.46
CA SER A 154 -9.27 12.88 -3.38
C SER A 154 -8.54 13.84 -2.45
N ALA A 155 -7.23 13.62 -2.22
CA ALA A 155 -6.40 14.57 -1.48
C ALA A 155 -6.24 15.90 -2.23
N GLY A 156 -6.01 15.85 -3.55
CA GLY A 156 -5.94 17.05 -4.40
C GLY A 156 -7.23 17.87 -4.34
N GLU A 157 -8.38 17.24 -4.56
CA GLU A 157 -9.70 17.90 -4.49
C GLU A 157 -9.92 18.57 -3.13
N LEU A 158 -9.56 17.92 -2.03
CA LEU A 158 -9.68 18.48 -0.69
C LEU A 158 -8.76 19.69 -0.48
N LEU A 159 -7.52 19.63 -0.97
CA LEU A 159 -6.56 20.72 -0.86
C LEU A 159 -6.97 21.93 -1.71
N ASP A 160 -7.48 21.70 -2.92
CA ASP A 160 -8.01 22.76 -3.79
C ASP A 160 -9.21 23.47 -3.13
N ASP A 161 -10.09 22.71 -2.47
CA ASP A 161 -11.21 23.29 -1.71
C ASP A 161 -10.72 24.15 -0.53
N MET A 162 -9.68 23.71 0.19
CA MET A 162 -9.08 24.47 1.30
C MET A 162 -8.44 25.77 0.79
N GLU A 163 -7.68 25.71 -0.30
CA GLU A 163 -7.03 26.87 -0.92
C GLU A 163 -8.06 27.89 -1.40
N ASN A 164 -9.13 27.44 -2.04
CA ASN A 164 -10.22 28.30 -2.47
C ASN A 164 -10.95 28.99 -1.29
N GLN A 165 -11.05 28.32 -0.14
CA GLN A 165 -11.64 28.92 1.07
C GLN A 165 -10.75 29.98 1.67
N ASP A 166 -9.45 29.75 1.76
CA ASP A 166 -8.49 30.72 2.27
C ASP A 166 -8.46 31.98 1.37
N GLY A 167 -8.43 31.81 0.05
CA GLY A 167 -8.50 32.89 -0.90
C GLY A 167 -9.78 33.76 -0.75
N ARG A 168 -10.94 33.11 -0.59
CA ARG A 168 -12.21 33.87 -0.36
C ARG A 168 -12.24 34.59 0.98
N SER A 169 -11.65 33.99 2.01
CA SER A 169 -11.59 34.60 3.33
C SER A 169 -10.70 35.84 3.34
N ALA A 170 -9.59 35.80 2.61
CA ALA A 170 -8.69 36.93 2.41
C ALA A 170 -9.38 38.08 1.63
N ASP A 171 -10.07 37.78 0.54
CA ASP A 171 -10.78 38.76 -0.27
C ASP A 171 -11.90 39.47 0.52
N ILE A 172 -12.67 38.73 1.32
CA ILE A 172 -13.71 39.27 2.18
C ILE A 172 -13.12 40.20 3.27
N SER A 173 -11.96 39.86 3.82
CA SER A 173 -11.30 40.69 4.83
C SER A 173 -10.82 42.03 4.24
N GLU A 174 -10.22 41.99 3.05
CA GLU A 174 -9.76 43.19 2.32
C GLU A 174 -10.90 44.13 1.94
N VAL A 175 -12.03 43.56 1.46
CA VAL A 175 -13.23 44.37 1.13
C VAL A 175 -13.80 45.04 2.39
N ARG A 176 -13.82 44.36 3.53
CA ARG A 176 -14.29 44.96 4.80
C ARG A 176 -13.38 46.05 5.31
N GLU A 177 -12.07 45.91 5.22
CA GLU A 177 -11.13 46.98 5.58
C GLU A 177 -11.31 48.22 4.73
N LYS A 178 -11.48 48.07 3.40
CA LYS A 178 -11.75 49.18 2.48
C LYS A 178 -13.09 49.87 2.73
N GLN A 179 -14.08 49.20 3.29
CA GLN A 179 -15.38 49.82 3.64
C GLN A 179 -15.38 50.50 5.00
N ALA A 180 -14.41 50.17 5.88
CA ALA A 180 -14.29 50.71 7.24
C ALA A 180 -13.35 51.93 7.31
N ALA A 181 -12.59 52.21 6.24
CA ALA A 181 -11.68 53.36 6.11
C ALA A 181 -12.33 54.51 5.35
#